data_558b65d26ebe82f01786d89721dea8dc
#
_entry.id   558b65d26ebe82f01786d89721dea8dc
#
_cell.length_a   1.000
_cell.length_b   1.000
_cell.length_c   1.000
_cell.angle_alpha   90.00
_cell.angle_beta   90.00
_cell.angle_gamma   90.00
#
_symmetry.space_group_name_H-M   'P 1'
#
loop_
_entity.id
_entity.type
_entity.pdbx_description
1 polymer ?
#
loop_
_entity_poly.entity_id
_entity_poly.type
_entity_poly.pdbx_seq_one_letter_code
_entity_poly.pdbx_strand_id
1 'polypeptide(L)'
;AASLRRNRLLCQEVDVLVLAHHGAECALNTKKFFSHVKPKITICTSNYQNMYEHPRPSVRDTLHKLEIPVYTTKTGDVIIESIHGHREYYELTNFCANGEKISSSKILTSKKSHYLKMNLDARMNRYGR
;
A
#
# COMPACT_ATOMS: atom_id res chain seq x y z
N ALA A 1 -7.52 14.18 5.72
CA ALA A 1 -6.38 14.38 4.79
C ALA A 1 -5.37 15.37 5.35
N ALA A 2 -5.82 16.55 5.80
CA ALA A 2 -4.90 17.57 6.32
C ALA A 2 -4.11 17.09 7.55
N SER A 3 -4.73 16.38 8.48
CA SER A 3 -4.04 15.88 9.67
C SER A 3 -3.01 14.81 9.33
N LEU A 4 -3.29 13.93 8.37
CA LEU A 4 -2.32 12.94 7.90
C LEU A 4 -1.12 13.60 7.20
N ARG A 5 -1.38 14.63 6.41
CA ARG A 5 -0.31 15.36 5.73
C ARG A 5 0.60 16.11 6.70
N ARG A 6 0.07 16.58 7.83
CA ARG A 6 0.85 17.23 8.88
C ARG A 6 1.75 16.26 9.63
N ASN A 7 1.38 15.00 9.71
CA ASN A 7 2.16 13.98 10.39
C ASN A 7 3.05 13.24 9.39
N ARG A 8 4.20 13.81 9.08
CA ARG A 8 5.16 13.25 8.11
C ARG A 8 5.65 11.85 8.50
N LEU A 9 5.86 11.61 9.77
CA LEU A 9 6.35 10.30 10.24
C LEU A 9 5.33 9.21 9.97
N LEU A 10 4.06 9.47 10.25
CA LEU A 10 2.97 8.53 9.96
C LEU A 10 2.89 8.23 8.47
N CYS A 11 2.93 9.26 7.64
CA CYS A 11 2.88 9.09 6.19
C CYS A 11 4.06 8.28 5.65
N GLN A 12 5.25 8.46 6.22
CA GLN A 12 6.44 7.73 5.79
C GLN A 12 6.42 6.25 6.17
N GLU A 13 5.64 5.86 7.17
CA GLU A 13 5.56 4.47 7.63
C GLU A 13 4.46 3.65 6.93
N VAL A 14 3.63 4.27 6.09
CA VAL A 14 2.54 3.57 5.41
C VAL A 14 3.07 2.79 4.23
N ASP A 15 2.96 1.47 4.28
CA ASP A 15 3.31 0.57 3.18
C ASP A 15 2.10 0.30 2.29
N VAL A 16 0.96 0.01 2.89
CA VAL A 16 -0.27 -0.37 2.22
C VAL A 16 -1.33 0.69 2.48
N LEU A 17 -1.88 1.23 1.41
CA LEU A 17 -2.94 2.22 1.48
C LEU A 17 -4.22 1.65 0.88
N VAL A 18 -5.27 1.55 1.70
CA VAL A 18 -6.60 1.25 1.20
C VAL A 18 -7.20 2.56 0.68
N LEU A 19 -7.58 2.57 -0.59
CA LEU A 19 -8.10 3.78 -1.23
C LEU A 19 -9.39 4.25 -0.57
N ALA A 20 -9.46 5.54 -0.25
CA ALA A 20 -10.67 6.15 0.29
C ALA A 20 -11.81 6.05 -0.72
N HIS A 21 -13.05 5.92 -0.24
CA HIS A 21 -14.24 5.87 -1.08
C HIS A 21 -14.11 4.88 -2.25
N HIS A 22 -13.51 3.72 -2.03
CA HIS A 22 -13.34 2.67 -3.06
C HIS A 22 -12.58 3.15 -4.31
N GLY A 23 -11.74 4.17 -4.18
CA GLY A 23 -11.01 4.73 -5.31
C GLY A 23 -11.78 5.80 -6.08
N ALA A 24 -12.79 6.43 -5.47
CA ALA A 24 -13.49 7.55 -6.06
C ALA A 24 -12.58 8.77 -6.18
N GLU A 25 -12.97 9.71 -7.02
CA GLU A 25 -12.30 11.00 -7.11
C GLU A 25 -12.59 11.82 -5.85
N CYS A 26 -11.57 12.00 -5.00
CA CYS A 26 -11.67 12.76 -3.76
C CYS A 26 -10.29 13.27 -3.35
N ALA A 27 -10.24 14.09 -2.29
CA ALA A 27 -9.01 14.74 -1.83
C ALA A 27 -7.93 13.73 -1.38
N LEU A 28 -8.31 12.53 -0.97
CA LEU A 28 -7.39 11.47 -0.55
C LEU A 28 -6.91 10.58 -1.70
N ASN A 29 -7.45 10.79 -2.91
CA ASN A 29 -7.07 10.01 -4.09
C ASN A 29 -6.48 10.93 -5.16
N THR A 30 -5.54 11.78 -4.76
CA THR A 30 -4.88 12.74 -5.63
C THR A 30 -3.39 12.47 -5.73
N LYS A 31 -2.77 12.93 -6.82
CA LYS A 31 -1.33 12.87 -7.00
C LYS A 31 -0.59 13.47 -5.80
N LYS A 32 -1.07 14.58 -5.27
CA LYS A 32 -0.46 15.26 -4.13
C LYS A 32 -0.45 14.35 -2.90
N PHE A 33 -1.56 13.70 -2.58
CA PHE A 33 -1.65 12.81 -1.44
C PHE A 33 -0.78 11.57 -1.63
N PHE A 34 -0.88 10.90 -2.77
CA PHE A 34 -0.09 9.70 -3.06
C PHE A 34 1.40 9.99 -3.07
N SER A 35 1.82 11.13 -3.60
CA SER A 35 3.23 11.54 -3.61
C SER A 35 3.75 11.84 -2.21
N HIS A 36 2.87 12.25 -1.30
CA HIS A 36 3.21 12.52 0.09
C HIS A 36 3.35 11.22 0.90
N VAL A 37 2.39 10.31 0.76
CA VAL A 37 2.39 9.03 1.47
C VAL A 37 3.39 8.04 0.85
N LYS A 38 3.47 7.99 -0.46
CA LYS A 38 4.30 7.04 -1.22
C LYS A 38 4.10 5.60 -0.75
N PRO A 39 2.86 5.08 -0.77
CA PRO A 39 2.64 3.70 -0.37
C PRO A 39 3.32 2.75 -1.35
N LYS A 40 3.70 1.58 -0.87
CA LYS A 40 4.27 0.54 -1.73
C LYS A 40 3.22 -0.12 -2.60
N ILE A 41 2.01 -0.24 -2.08
CA ILE A 41 0.86 -0.76 -2.80
C ILE A 41 -0.41 -0.04 -2.35
N THR A 42 -1.43 -0.07 -3.21
CA THR A 42 -2.76 0.38 -2.85
C THR A 42 -3.77 -0.75 -3.05
N ILE A 43 -4.83 -0.73 -2.25
CA ILE A 43 -5.93 -1.68 -2.36
C ILE A 43 -7.21 -0.90 -2.60
N CYS A 44 -7.94 -1.29 -3.63
CA CYS A 44 -9.26 -0.77 -3.92
C CYS A 44 -10.29 -1.81 -3.54
N THR A 45 -11.13 -1.49 -2.56
CA THR A 45 -12.23 -2.37 -2.18
C THR A 45 -13.41 -2.07 -3.09
N SER A 46 -13.78 -3.03 -3.92
CA SER A 46 -14.91 -2.91 -4.82
C SER A 46 -15.53 -4.28 -5.04
N ASN A 47 -16.82 -4.30 -5.43
CA ASN A 47 -17.48 -5.55 -5.73
C ASN A 47 -17.44 -5.87 -7.23
N TYR A 48 -17.86 -7.08 -7.57
CA TYR A 48 -17.87 -7.53 -8.97
C TYR A 48 -18.80 -6.68 -9.84
N GLN A 49 -19.94 -6.26 -9.30
CA GLN A 49 -20.91 -5.39 -10.00
C GLN A 49 -20.60 -3.91 -9.80
N ASN A 50 -19.38 -3.51 -10.02
CA ASN A 50 -18.87 -2.18 -9.75
C ASN A 50 -19.53 -1.10 -10.64
N MET A 51 -20.75 -0.67 -10.27
CA MET A 51 -21.55 0.31 -11.02
C MET A 51 -20.84 1.65 -11.22
N TYR A 52 -20.02 2.03 -10.26
CA TYR A 52 -19.34 3.33 -10.26
C TYR A 52 -17.94 3.26 -10.89
N GLU A 53 -17.57 2.12 -11.43
CA GLU A 53 -16.25 1.91 -12.05
C GLU A 53 -15.10 2.33 -11.12
N HIS A 54 -15.13 1.86 -9.87
CA HIS A 54 -14.05 2.10 -8.92
C HIS A 54 -12.95 1.05 -9.06
N PRO A 55 -11.68 1.43 -8.99
CA PRO A 55 -11.21 2.81 -8.86
C PRO A 55 -11.52 3.60 -10.13
N ARG A 56 -11.82 4.88 -9.97
CA ARG A 56 -12.09 5.76 -11.13
C ARG A 56 -10.88 5.77 -12.07
N PRO A 57 -11.10 5.86 -13.38
CA PRO A 57 -9.99 5.87 -14.33
C PRO A 57 -8.92 6.91 -14.04
N SER A 58 -9.31 8.11 -13.61
CA SER A 58 -8.37 9.18 -13.27
C SER A 58 -7.49 8.81 -12.07
N VAL A 59 -8.06 8.16 -11.06
CA VAL A 59 -7.32 7.70 -9.88
C VAL A 59 -6.34 6.59 -10.26
N ARG A 60 -6.80 5.61 -11.04
CA ARG A 60 -5.96 4.53 -11.52
C ARG A 60 -4.79 5.05 -12.36
N ASP A 61 -5.05 5.99 -13.26
CA ASP A 61 -4.02 6.58 -14.11
C ASP A 61 -2.99 7.36 -13.29
N THR A 62 -3.44 8.08 -12.26
CA THR A 62 -2.55 8.78 -11.33
C THR A 62 -1.61 7.80 -10.61
N LEU A 63 -2.14 6.72 -10.08
CA LEU A 63 -1.35 5.69 -9.41
C LEU A 63 -0.37 5.01 -10.38
N HIS A 64 -0.83 4.73 -11.60
CA HIS A 64 0.03 4.14 -12.64
C HIS A 64 1.20 5.05 -12.98
N LYS A 65 0.97 6.35 -13.15
CA LYS A 65 2.04 7.33 -13.43
C LYS A 65 3.03 7.44 -12.28
N LEU A 66 2.59 7.25 -11.06
CA LEU A 66 3.44 7.24 -9.87
C LEU A 66 4.09 5.88 -9.61
N GLU A 67 3.83 4.90 -10.46
CA GLU A 67 4.34 3.52 -10.33
C GLU A 67 3.90 2.85 -9.02
N ILE A 68 2.70 3.16 -8.56
CA ILE A 68 2.11 2.56 -7.36
C ILE A 68 1.10 1.49 -7.80
N PRO A 69 1.35 0.21 -7.48
CA PRO A 69 0.43 -0.87 -7.85
C PRO A 69 -0.92 -0.75 -7.16
N VAL A 70 -1.98 -1.13 -7.86
CA VAL A 70 -3.35 -1.19 -7.33
C VAL A 70 -3.85 -2.62 -7.41
N TYR A 71 -4.30 -3.14 -6.27
CA TYR A 71 -4.98 -4.43 -6.21
C TYR A 71 -6.44 -4.20 -5.86
N THR A 72 -7.33 -4.92 -6.53
CA THR A 72 -8.76 -4.75 -6.28
C THR A 72 -9.37 -6.04 -5.74
N THR A 73 -10.32 -5.91 -4.83
CA THR A 73 -11.09 -7.06 -4.32
C THR A 73 -12.20 -7.48 -5.29
N LYS A 74 -12.33 -6.79 -6.41
CA LYS A 74 -13.36 -7.06 -7.42
C LYS A 74 -13.28 -8.49 -7.97
N THR A 75 -12.08 -9.00 -8.17
CA THR A 75 -11.85 -10.32 -8.78
C THR A 75 -11.44 -11.39 -7.79
N GLY A 76 -11.32 -11.07 -6.53
CA GLY A 76 -10.95 -12.02 -5.50
C GLY A 76 -10.36 -11.35 -4.27
N ASP A 77 -10.11 -12.15 -3.25
CA ASP A 77 -9.57 -11.65 -1.99
C ASP A 77 -8.13 -11.20 -2.14
N VAL A 78 -7.77 -10.17 -1.38
CA VAL A 78 -6.38 -9.70 -1.24
C VAL A 78 -5.97 -9.96 0.20
N ILE A 79 -4.94 -10.78 0.39
CA ILE A 79 -4.43 -11.14 1.71
C ILE A 79 -3.00 -10.61 1.86
N ILE A 80 -2.72 -9.99 2.99
CA ILE A 80 -1.39 -9.51 3.33
C ILE A 80 -0.97 -10.16 4.64
N GLU A 81 0.18 -10.84 4.62
CA GLU A 81 0.69 -11.56 5.77
C GLU A 81 2.17 -11.26 6.01
N SER A 82 2.57 -11.17 7.27
CA SER A 82 3.99 -11.14 7.61
C SER A 82 4.63 -12.49 7.33
N ILE A 83 5.81 -12.48 6.73
CA ILE A 83 6.51 -13.71 6.41
C ILE A 83 7.27 -14.20 7.64
N HIS A 84 6.97 -15.43 8.09
CA HIS A 84 7.66 -16.10 9.21
C HIS A 84 7.74 -15.25 10.49
N GLY A 85 6.74 -14.40 10.75
CA GLY A 85 6.74 -13.51 11.89
C GLY A 85 7.72 -12.35 11.77
N HIS A 86 8.39 -12.19 10.66
CA HIS A 86 9.31 -11.09 10.43
C HIS A 86 8.57 -9.77 10.22
N ARG A 87 9.13 -8.70 10.77
CA ARG A 87 8.61 -7.34 10.59
C ARG A 87 9.14 -6.68 9.33
N GLU A 88 10.13 -7.29 8.68
CA GLU A 88 10.83 -6.72 7.52
C GLU A 88 10.13 -7.01 6.21
N TYR A 89 9.50 -8.18 6.12
CA TYR A 89 8.88 -8.64 4.88
C TYR A 89 7.43 -9.03 5.11
N TYR A 90 6.62 -8.79 4.10
CA TYR A 90 5.25 -9.26 4.05
C TYR A 90 4.91 -9.71 2.64
N GLU A 91 3.97 -10.62 2.54
CA GLU A 91 3.50 -11.18 1.29
C GLU A 91 2.09 -10.72 1.00
N LEU A 92 1.88 -10.20 -0.21
CA LEU A 92 0.56 -9.90 -0.72
C LEU A 92 0.15 -11.02 -1.66
N THR A 93 -1.02 -11.60 -1.44
CA THR A 93 -1.60 -12.61 -2.31
C THR A 93 -2.97 -12.14 -2.78
N ASN A 94 -3.17 -12.10 -4.09
CA ASN A 94 -4.45 -11.78 -4.69
C ASN A 94 -5.02 -13.04 -5.31
N PHE A 95 -6.21 -13.43 -4.85
CA PHE A 95 -6.89 -14.63 -5.32
C PHE A 95 -7.79 -14.34 -6.50
N CYS A 96 -8.09 -15.39 -7.28
CA CYS A 96 -9.14 -15.30 -8.29
C CYS A 96 -10.52 -15.33 -7.64
N ALA A 97 -11.56 -14.95 -8.39
CA ALA A 97 -12.91 -14.82 -7.87
C ALA A 97 -13.47 -16.11 -7.24
N ASN A 98 -13.01 -17.28 -7.69
CA ASN A 98 -13.44 -18.57 -7.11
C ASN A 98 -12.72 -18.93 -5.79
N GLY A 99 -11.74 -18.11 -5.38
CA GLY A 99 -11.03 -18.31 -4.11
C GLY A 99 -10.01 -19.43 -4.10
N GLU A 100 -9.91 -20.25 -5.13
CA GLU A 100 -9.02 -21.41 -5.16
C GLU A 100 -7.67 -21.14 -5.81
N LYS A 101 -7.64 -20.21 -6.77
CA LYS A 101 -6.42 -19.91 -7.53
C LYS A 101 -5.85 -18.58 -7.12
N ILE A 102 -4.54 -18.51 -7.06
CA ILE A 102 -3.81 -17.26 -6.86
C ILE A 102 -3.67 -16.57 -8.20
N SER A 103 -4.13 -15.32 -8.27
CA SER A 103 -3.94 -14.46 -9.44
C SER A 103 -2.54 -13.90 -9.48
N SER A 104 -2.04 -13.41 -8.33
CA SER A 104 -0.71 -12.86 -8.21
C SER A 104 -0.22 -12.96 -6.77
N SER A 105 1.09 -13.01 -6.60
CA SER A 105 1.73 -13.00 -5.29
C SER A 105 2.98 -12.14 -5.37
N LYS A 106 3.23 -11.35 -4.34
CA LYS A 106 4.37 -10.44 -4.29
C LYS A 106 4.89 -10.31 -2.87
N ILE A 107 6.20 -10.37 -2.72
CA ILE A 107 6.88 -10.14 -1.44
C ILE A 107 7.35 -8.68 -1.40
N LEU A 108 7.05 -7.98 -0.33
CA LEU A 108 7.34 -6.58 -0.15
C LEU A 108 8.16 -6.36 1.12
N THR A 109 9.05 -5.36 1.07
CA THR A 109 9.84 -4.94 2.21
C THR A 109 9.15 -3.80 2.93
N SER A 110 9.06 -3.88 4.24
CA SER A 110 8.47 -2.83 5.07
C SER A 110 9.34 -1.57 5.08
N LYS A 111 8.71 -0.40 4.94
CA LYS A 111 9.40 0.88 5.11
C LYS A 111 9.98 1.02 6.52
N LYS A 112 9.24 0.56 7.50
CA LYS A 112 9.66 0.63 8.91
C LYS A 112 10.94 -0.17 9.16
N SER A 113 11.11 -1.29 8.49
CA SER A 113 12.34 -2.10 8.54
C SER A 113 13.56 -1.28 8.17
N HIS A 114 13.47 -0.47 7.12
CA HIS A 114 14.57 0.39 6.69
C HIS A 114 14.97 1.38 7.79
N TYR A 115 14.01 2.04 8.41
CA TYR A 115 14.29 3.00 9.49
C TYR A 115 14.84 2.33 10.73
N LEU A 116 14.34 1.15 11.08
CA LEU A 116 14.85 0.39 12.22
C LEU A 116 16.33 0.01 12.00
N LYS A 117 16.67 -0.41 10.80
CA LYS A 117 18.04 -0.74 10.43
C LYS A 117 18.95 0.47 10.52
N MET A 118 18.53 1.61 9.99
CA MET A 118 19.28 2.87 10.08
C MET A 118 19.52 3.27 11.53
N ASN A 119 18.51 3.18 12.37
CA ASN A 119 18.63 3.50 13.79
C ASN A 119 19.60 2.56 14.50
N LEU A 120 19.57 1.29 14.18
CA LEU A 120 20.49 0.30 14.75
C LEU A 120 21.93 0.60 14.33
N ASP A 121 22.16 0.87 13.06
CA ASP A 121 23.49 1.19 12.52
C ASP A 121 24.04 2.47 13.19
N ALA A 122 23.22 3.50 13.32
CA ALA A 122 23.59 4.74 13.98
C ALA A 122 23.94 4.51 15.46
N ARG A 123 23.18 3.67 16.14
CA ARG A 123 23.42 3.31 17.53
C ARG A 123 24.73 2.54 17.70
N MET A 124 25.00 1.60 16.82
CA MET A 124 26.25 0.84 16.84
C MET A 124 27.45 1.74 16.60
N ASN A 125 27.39 2.65 15.65
CA ASN A 125 28.44 3.60 15.36
C ASN A 125 28.68 4.54 16.55
N ARG A 126 27.62 5.00 17.21
CA ARG A 126 27.73 5.88 18.40
C ARG A 126 28.46 5.22 19.56
N TYR A 127 28.29 3.93 19.77
CA TYR A 127 28.86 3.20 20.90
C TYR A 127 30.11 2.37 20.53
N GLY A 128 30.71 2.65 19.40
CA GLY A 128 31.94 2.00 18.98
C GLY A 128 31.76 0.53 18.56
N ARG A 129 30.63 0.21 18.01
CA ARG A 129 30.30 -1.16 17.64
C ARG A 129 30.22 -1.32 16.15
#